data_d9a695f5113ec0ef4006ba7fe414b14c
#
_entry.id   d9a695f5113ec0ef4006ba7fe414b14c
#
_cell.length_a   1.000
_cell.length_b   1.000
_cell.length_c   1.000
_cell.angle_alpha   90.00
_cell.angle_beta   90.00
_cell.angle_gamma   90.00
#
_symmetry.space_group_name_H-M   'P 1'
#
loop_
_entity.id
_entity.type
_entity.pdbx_description
1 polymer ?
#
loop_
_entity_poly.entity_id
_entity_poly.type
_entity_poly.pdbx_seq_one_letter_code
_entity_poly.pdbx_strand_id
1 'polypeptide(L)'
;MPKHLAPLPIRHLCVAACLLLAQAFAHAAPAPATTPGSDETCKPWPRWEAFKAHYVSPEGRVIDVGSADTRTVSEGQSYGLFFAVVANDKAEFQKILDWTQDNLAADDLVGHLPSWLWGQKKDGVWGVLDENSSSDADLWIAYSLLQAGREWHERSYTALGTLLAKRILQQETASLPGLGPSILPAPTGFQPDPHTWRLNASYTPLQVLQGLATALPDQPQWKTFPAPALRLITEPAAKGFAPDWIEYHATDRTAAEPAADQAAGFSRDAVTASAGSYNAIRVYLWAGMLASSDPARARLLKTFQPMADFIGAQGFPPEKVDTATGNSGSNAGPYGFSAAVLPLLDALNQAALANNQLARVNDLESHAPPAYFSQVLTLFGTGWHEARYRFATDGSLRPAWSTACSYSLH
;
A
#
# COMPACT_ATOMS: atom_id res chain seq x y z
N MET A 1 -84.58 -34.48 16.76
CA MET A 1 -85.22 -34.95 18.02
C MET A 1 -84.17 -35.73 18.81
N PRO A 2 -84.16 -35.71 20.14
CA PRO A 2 -84.28 -34.58 21.06
C PRO A 2 -82.96 -34.36 21.87
N LYS A 3 -82.68 -33.13 22.33
CA LYS A 3 -82.83 -32.59 23.69
C LYS A 3 -81.94 -33.24 24.79
N HIS A 4 -81.11 -32.57 25.47
CA HIS A 4 -81.26 -31.91 26.77
C HIS A 4 -79.87 -31.38 27.27
N LEU A 5 -79.72 -30.09 27.51
CA LEU A 5 -79.69 -29.36 28.78
C LEU A 5 -78.48 -29.53 29.66
N ALA A 6 -77.86 -28.35 29.90
CA ALA A 6 -76.84 -28.03 30.88
C ALA A 6 -77.24 -28.29 32.34
N PRO A 7 -76.32 -28.15 33.31
CA PRO A 7 -76.05 -26.82 33.91
C PRO A 7 -74.60 -26.57 34.34
N LEU A 8 -74.24 -25.26 34.43
CA LEU A 8 -73.27 -24.67 35.32
C LEU A 8 -73.69 -24.79 36.81
N PRO A 9 -72.85 -24.54 37.85
CA PRO A 9 -71.74 -23.63 37.98
C PRO A 9 -70.57 -24.14 38.90
N ILE A 10 -69.48 -23.41 39.10
CA ILE A 10 -69.00 -22.87 40.38
C ILE A 10 -67.59 -22.27 40.17
N ARG A 11 -67.48 -21.04 40.59
CA ARG A 11 -66.28 -20.23 40.69
C ARG A 11 -65.26 -20.85 41.65
N HIS A 12 -63.98 -20.92 41.23
CA HIS A 12 -62.84 -20.71 42.15
C HIS A 12 -61.83 -19.78 41.53
N LEU A 13 -61.66 -18.68 42.21
CA LEU A 13 -60.65 -17.63 42.01
C LEU A 13 -59.28 -18.22 42.40
N CYS A 14 -58.37 -18.42 41.46
CA CYS A 14 -56.96 -18.60 41.77
C CYS A 14 -56.17 -17.47 41.16
N VAL A 15 -55.68 -16.57 42.01
CA VAL A 15 -54.71 -15.54 41.67
C VAL A 15 -53.39 -16.24 41.43
N ALA A 16 -52.96 -16.32 40.14
CA ALA A 16 -51.62 -16.72 39.80
C ALA A 16 -50.81 -15.46 39.48
N ALA A 17 -49.86 -15.15 40.34
CA ALA A 17 -48.88 -14.10 40.15
C ALA A 17 -47.95 -14.49 38.99
N CYS A 18 -48.03 -13.79 37.85
CA CYS A 18 -47.03 -13.85 36.82
C CYS A 18 -45.77 -13.07 37.23
N LEU A 19 -44.76 -13.81 37.67
CA LEU A 19 -43.38 -13.31 37.77
C LEU A 19 -42.82 -13.15 36.35
N LEU A 20 -42.78 -11.94 35.85
CA LEU A 20 -42.04 -11.56 34.66
C LEU A 20 -40.55 -11.57 35.01
N LEU A 21 -39.84 -12.65 34.62
CA LEU A 21 -38.39 -12.69 34.52
C LEU A 21 -37.99 -11.89 33.30
N ALA A 22 -37.64 -10.59 33.51
CA ALA A 22 -36.92 -9.81 32.55
C ALA A 22 -35.46 -10.33 32.48
N GLN A 23 -35.18 -11.16 31.48
CA GLN A 23 -33.78 -11.48 31.15
C GLN A 23 -33.16 -10.23 30.50
N ALA A 24 -32.36 -9.51 31.30
CA ALA A 24 -31.47 -8.48 30.80
C ALA A 24 -30.38 -9.17 29.98
N PHE A 25 -30.50 -9.14 28.63
CA PHE A 25 -29.37 -9.39 27.77
C PHE A 25 -28.38 -8.24 27.98
N ALA A 26 -27.40 -8.45 28.84
CA ALA A 26 -26.22 -7.60 28.90
C ALA A 26 -25.49 -7.74 27.56
N HIS A 27 -25.66 -6.77 26.66
CA HIS A 27 -24.77 -6.60 25.53
C HIS A 27 -23.38 -6.29 26.11
N ALA A 28 -22.52 -7.29 26.14
CA ALA A 28 -21.10 -7.05 26.37
C ALA A 28 -20.61 -6.12 25.27
N ALA A 29 -20.21 -4.92 25.65
CA ALA A 29 -19.48 -4.02 24.73
C ALA A 29 -18.29 -4.80 24.17
N PRO A 30 -18.00 -4.71 22.85
CA PRO A 30 -16.80 -5.31 22.31
C PRO A 30 -15.60 -4.77 23.09
N ALA A 31 -14.75 -5.67 23.57
CA ALA A 31 -13.51 -5.29 24.22
C ALA A 31 -12.75 -4.35 23.27
N PRO A 32 -12.20 -3.22 23.76
CA PRO A 32 -11.37 -2.37 22.94
C PRO A 32 -10.24 -3.22 22.36
N ALA A 33 -9.98 -3.09 21.07
CA ALA A 33 -8.83 -3.70 20.42
C ALA A 33 -7.61 -3.32 21.27
N THR A 34 -6.92 -4.30 21.83
CA THR A 34 -5.70 -4.09 22.58
C THR A 34 -4.67 -3.54 21.61
N THR A 35 -4.48 -2.22 21.65
CA THR A 35 -3.28 -1.60 21.07
C THR A 35 -2.09 -2.30 21.69
N PRO A 36 -1.12 -2.81 20.91
CA PRO A 36 0.10 -3.37 21.48
C PRO A 36 0.64 -2.37 22.50
N GLY A 37 0.97 -2.83 23.70
CA GLY A 37 1.44 -1.95 24.75
C GLY A 37 2.66 -1.17 24.24
N SER A 38 2.80 0.10 24.63
CA SER A 38 3.88 1.01 24.22
C SER A 38 5.29 0.41 24.35
N ASP A 39 5.44 -0.62 25.16
CA ASP A 39 6.69 -1.32 25.44
C ASP A 39 7.14 -2.25 24.27
N GLU A 40 6.22 -2.89 23.56
CA GLU A 40 6.55 -3.80 22.44
C GLU A 40 7.01 -3.04 21.18
N THR A 41 6.43 -1.88 20.89
CA THR A 41 6.80 -1.07 19.74
C THR A 41 8.15 -0.37 19.88
N CYS A 42 8.65 -0.27 21.12
CA CYS A 42 9.96 0.29 21.44
C CYS A 42 11.10 -0.74 21.37
N LYS A 43 10.77 -2.02 21.25
CA LYS A 43 11.76 -3.10 21.08
C LYS A 43 12.22 -3.17 19.61
N PRO A 44 13.41 -3.75 19.36
CA PRO A 44 13.84 -4.07 18.02
C PRO A 44 12.73 -4.74 17.21
N TRP A 45 12.65 -4.48 15.92
CA TRP A 45 11.63 -5.05 15.04
C TRP A 45 12.11 -6.40 14.47
N PRO A 46 11.67 -7.57 15.00
CA PRO A 46 12.26 -8.86 14.64
C PRO A 46 12.13 -9.18 13.15
N ARG A 47 11.04 -8.77 12.51
CA ARG A 47 10.85 -8.98 11.05
C ARG A 47 11.84 -8.15 10.22
N TRP A 48 12.18 -6.94 10.66
CA TRP A 48 13.21 -6.14 10.02
C TRP A 48 14.59 -6.78 10.17
N GLU A 49 14.94 -7.28 11.35
CA GLU A 49 16.20 -7.98 11.58
C GLU A 49 16.31 -9.24 10.70
N ALA A 50 15.22 -10.02 10.60
CA ALA A 50 15.16 -11.18 9.72
C ALA A 50 15.27 -10.78 8.23
N PHE A 51 14.62 -9.70 7.82
CA PHE A 51 14.72 -9.18 6.45
C PHE A 51 16.16 -8.78 6.10
N LYS A 52 16.82 -8.01 6.95
CA LYS A 52 18.24 -7.65 6.77
C LYS A 52 19.12 -8.90 6.61
N ALA A 53 18.96 -9.85 7.52
CA ALA A 53 19.79 -11.07 7.53
C ALA A 53 19.67 -11.93 6.26
N HIS A 54 18.50 -11.89 5.58
CA HIS A 54 18.22 -12.77 4.44
C HIS A 54 18.22 -12.06 3.09
N TYR A 55 17.92 -10.77 3.06
CA TYR A 55 17.67 -10.02 1.81
C TYR A 55 18.61 -8.84 1.60
N VAL A 56 19.39 -8.43 2.60
CA VAL A 56 20.33 -7.32 2.47
C VAL A 56 21.76 -7.81 2.57
N SER A 57 22.60 -7.45 1.58
CA SER A 57 24.02 -7.75 1.64
C SER A 57 24.74 -6.87 2.68
N PRO A 58 25.95 -7.25 3.11
CA PRO A 58 26.74 -6.42 4.02
C PRO A 58 26.98 -4.97 3.54
N GLU A 59 26.96 -4.77 2.22
CA GLU A 59 27.17 -3.48 1.56
C GLU A 59 25.87 -2.66 1.40
N GLY A 60 24.71 -3.23 1.75
CA GLY A 60 23.41 -2.54 1.65
C GLY A 60 22.58 -2.83 0.39
N ARG A 61 22.97 -3.85 -0.39
CA ARG A 61 22.21 -4.31 -1.55
C ARG A 61 20.99 -5.12 -1.11
N VAL A 62 19.78 -4.72 -1.48
CA VAL A 62 18.56 -5.52 -1.30
C VAL A 62 18.44 -6.49 -2.47
N ILE A 63 18.41 -7.77 -2.19
CA ILE A 63 18.51 -8.85 -3.17
C ILE A 63 17.15 -9.54 -3.30
N ASP A 64 16.66 -9.71 -4.52
CA ASP A 64 15.56 -10.62 -4.81
C ASP A 64 16.09 -12.07 -4.87
N VAL A 65 16.26 -12.66 -3.69
CA VAL A 65 16.79 -14.04 -3.56
C VAL A 65 15.84 -15.10 -4.12
N GLY A 66 14.58 -14.77 -4.34
CA GLY A 66 13.58 -15.64 -4.99
C GLY A 66 13.70 -15.66 -6.51
N SER A 67 14.37 -14.68 -7.11
CA SER A 67 14.65 -14.67 -8.55
C SER A 67 15.84 -15.55 -8.89
N ALA A 68 15.79 -16.23 -10.05
CA ALA A 68 16.85 -17.13 -10.49
C ALA A 68 18.19 -16.42 -10.71
N ASP A 69 18.17 -15.13 -10.97
CA ASP A 69 19.34 -14.29 -11.26
C ASP A 69 19.73 -13.38 -10.08
N THR A 70 19.09 -13.52 -8.93
CA THR A 70 19.39 -12.75 -7.70
C THR A 70 19.53 -11.25 -7.97
N ARG A 71 18.65 -10.71 -8.83
CA ARG A 71 18.65 -9.30 -9.22
C ARG A 71 18.37 -8.36 -8.06
N THR A 72 18.60 -7.08 -8.28
CA THR A 72 18.11 -5.99 -7.42
C THR A 72 17.23 -5.06 -8.25
N VAL A 73 16.11 -4.67 -7.68
CA VAL A 73 15.24 -3.64 -8.23
C VAL A 73 15.28 -2.40 -7.33
N SER A 74 15.20 -1.22 -7.92
CA SER A 74 15.19 0.04 -7.14
C SER A 74 14.06 0.09 -6.13
N GLU A 75 12.94 -0.58 -6.40
CA GLU A 75 11.83 -0.78 -5.45
C GLU A 75 12.33 -1.39 -4.13
N GLY A 76 13.19 -2.42 -4.21
CA GLY A 76 13.75 -3.08 -3.02
C GLY A 76 14.61 -2.14 -2.18
N GLN A 77 15.45 -1.35 -2.83
CA GLN A 77 16.27 -0.34 -2.16
C GLN A 77 15.39 0.71 -1.49
N SER A 78 14.35 1.19 -2.18
CA SER A 78 13.43 2.21 -1.68
C SER A 78 12.66 1.76 -0.44
N TYR A 79 12.17 0.53 -0.44
CA TYR A 79 11.46 -0.05 0.72
C TYR A 79 12.42 -0.36 1.87
N GLY A 80 13.65 -0.83 1.57
CA GLY A 80 14.69 -0.99 2.57
C GLY A 80 15.00 0.30 3.32
N LEU A 81 15.13 1.41 2.61
CA LEU A 81 15.30 2.74 3.21
C LEU A 81 14.11 3.11 4.10
N PHE A 82 12.89 2.91 3.64
CA PHE A 82 11.70 3.20 4.44
C PHE A 82 11.65 2.38 5.73
N PHE A 83 11.90 1.07 5.66
CA PHE A 83 11.87 0.20 6.85
C PHE A 83 13.00 0.53 7.83
N ALA A 84 14.17 0.94 7.33
CA ALA A 84 15.26 1.41 8.19
C ALA A 84 14.85 2.66 9.01
N VAL A 85 14.11 3.61 8.41
CA VAL A 85 13.54 4.74 9.17
C VAL A 85 12.52 4.26 10.21
N VAL A 86 11.62 3.35 9.83
CA VAL A 86 10.62 2.79 10.75
C VAL A 86 11.28 2.07 11.93
N ALA A 87 12.39 1.38 11.68
CA ALA A 87 13.15 0.62 12.69
C ALA A 87 14.14 1.47 13.51
N ASN A 88 14.29 2.76 13.21
CA ASN A 88 15.36 3.62 13.77
C ASN A 88 16.78 3.08 13.48
N ASP A 89 16.98 2.47 12.32
CA ASP A 89 18.23 1.84 11.92
C ASP A 89 19.01 2.74 10.94
N LYS A 90 19.58 3.83 11.47
CA LYS A 90 20.32 4.81 10.67
C LYS A 90 21.56 4.20 9.98
N ALA A 91 22.17 3.20 10.61
CA ALA A 91 23.36 2.56 10.05
C ALA A 91 23.02 1.76 8.79
N GLU A 92 21.91 0.99 8.82
CA GLU A 92 21.47 0.23 7.66
C GLU A 92 20.88 1.13 6.57
N PHE A 93 20.18 2.21 6.98
CA PHE A 93 19.73 3.24 6.04
C PHE A 93 20.89 3.79 5.20
N GLN A 94 22.01 4.15 5.85
CA GLN A 94 23.18 4.70 5.15
C GLN A 94 23.77 3.69 4.17
N LYS A 95 23.93 2.42 4.56
CA LYS A 95 24.46 1.39 3.67
C LYS A 95 23.58 1.19 2.43
N ILE A 96 22.26 1.09 2.62
CA ILE A 96 21.31 0.94 1.52
C ILE A 96 21.35 2.16 0.60
N LEU A 97 21.46 3.36 1.16
CA LEU A 97 21.57 4.60 0.41
C LEU A 97 22.85 4.66 -0.42
N ASP A 98 24.01 4.36 0.21
CA ASP A 98 25.30 4.36 -0.46
C ASP A 98 25.30 3.36 -1.62
N TRP A 99 24.85 2.12 -1.38
CA TRP A 99 24.75 1.13 -2.43
C TRP A 99 23.84 1.57 -3.58
N THR A 100 22.73 2.23 -3.27
CA THR A 100 21.78 2.76 -4.27
C THR A 100 22.43 3.84 -5.13
N GLN A 101 23.15 4.77 -4.53
CA GLN A 101 23.88 5.82 -5.25
C GLN A 101 24.94 5.22 -6.17
N ASP A 102 25.80 4.36 -5.61
CA ASP A 102 26.96 3.82 -6.30
C ASP A 102 26.58 2.89 -7.47
N ASN A 103 25.48 2.14 -7.34
CA ASN A 103 25.14 1.08 -8.29
C ASN A 103 23.95 1.38 -9.19
N LEU A 104 23.01 2.21 -8.75
CA LEU A 104 21.80 2.52 -9.53
C LEU A 104 21.78 3.95 -10.10
N ALA A 105 22.52 4.88 -9.51
CA ALA A 105 22.49 6.31 -9.87
C ALA A 105 23.85 6.84 -10.33
N ALA A 106 24.75 5.97 -10.79
CA ALA A 106 26.08 6.34 -11.32
C ALA A 106 26.88 7.26 -10.36
N ASP A 107 26.89 6.95 -9.07
CA ASP A 107 27.52 7.70 -7.96
C ASP A 107 26.92 9.11 -7.72
N ASP A 108 25.81 9.44 -8.38
CA ASP A 108 25.20 10.77 -8.31
C ASP A 108 23.66 10.73 -8.33
N LEU A 109 23.05 10.48 -7.18
CA LEU A 109 21.59 10.49 -7.02
C LEU A 109 20.96 11.88 -7.28
N VAL A 110 21.76 12.95 -7.26
CA VAL A 110 21.29 14.29 -7.63
C VAL A 110 21.23 14.44 -9.15
N GLY A 111 22.21 13.89 -9.86
CA GLY A 111 22.34 13.95 -11.31
C GLY A 111 21.51 12.91 -12.07
N HIS A 112 21.18 11.79 -11.45
CA HIS A 112 20.55 10.65 -12.10
C HIS A 112 19.43 10.07 -11.22
N LEU A 113 18.29 9.74 -11.83
CA LEU A 113 17.30 8.85 -11.20
C LEU A 113 17.88 7.44 -11.12
N PRO A 114 17.60 6.67 -10.05
CA PRO A 114 18.07 5.30 -9.94
C PRO A 114 17.53 4.41 -11.07
N SER A 115 18.40 3.68 -11.73
CA SER A 115 18.04 2.64 -12.67
C SER A 115 17.20 1.58 -11.98
N TRP A 116 16.09 1.14 -12.60
CA TRP A 116 15.15 0.27 -11.90
C TRP A 116 15.66 -1.17 -11.75
N LEU A 117 16.58 -1.65 -12.63
CA LEU A 117 17.02 -3.02 -12.66
C LEU A 117 18.54 -3.16 -12.70
N TRP A 118 19.10 -3.91 -11.75
CA TRP A 118 20.50 -4.25 -11.63
C TRP A 118 20.68 -5.75 -11.45
N GLY A 119 21.71 -6.33 -12.04
CA GLY A 119 21.96 -7.75 -11.98
C GLY A 119 23.16 -8.18 -12.80
N GLN A 120 23.29 -9.49 -13.03
CA GLN A 120 24.35 -10.05 -13.84
C GLN A 120 24.01 -9.95 -15.34
N LYS A 121 24.87 -9.31 -16.11
CA LYS A 121 24.80 -9.20 -17.56
C LYS A 121 25.17 -10.54 -18.21
N LYS A 122 24.87 -10.68 -19.51
CA LYS A 122 25.15 -11.92 -20.28
C LYS A 122 26.64 -12.30 -20.32
N ASP A 123 27.54 -11.32 -20.19
CA ASP A 123 28.99 -11.50 -20.11
C ASP A 123 29.49 -11.88 -18.70
N GLY A 124 28.59 -12.02 -17.74
CA GLY A 124 28.87 -12.33 -16.34
C GLY A 124 29.23 -11.12 -15.48
N VAL A 125 29.31 -9.92 -16.03
CA VAL A 125 29.57 -8.68 -15.29
C VAL A 125 28.31 -8.21 -14.57
N TRP A 126 28.45 -7.80 -13.34
CA TRP A 126 27.36 -7.21 -12.56
C TRP A 126 27.22 -5.71 -12.84
N GLY A 127 26.01 -5.22 -13.00
CA GLY A 127 25.73 -3.82 -13.27
C GLY A 127 24.26 -3.55 -13.63
N VAL A 128 23.98 -2.33 -14.04
CA VAL A 128 22.66 -1.91 -14.52
C VAL A 128 22.28 -2.73 -15.76
N LEU A 129 21.09 -3.33 -15.73
CA LEU A 129 20.51 -4.11 -16.83
C LEU A 129 19.52 -3.29 -17.66
N ASP A 130 18.86 -2.31 -17.05
CA ASP A 130 17.96 -1.36 -17.69
C ASP A 130 18.14 -0.01 -17.01
N GLU A 131 18.50 1.01 -17.80
CA GLU A 131 18.80 2.36 -17.34
C GLU A 131 17.57 3.21 -17.05
N ASN A 132 16.37 2.76 -17.44
CA ASN A 132 15.15 3.47 -17.10
C ASN A 132 14.97 3.51 -15.58
N SER A 133 14.34 4.55 -15.05
CA SER A 133 13.99 4.59 -13.63
C SER A 133 12.61 3.98 -13.38
N SER A 134 12.18 3.95 -12.12
CA SER A 134 10.86 3.52 -11.72
C SER A 134 10.31 4.47 -10.66
N SER A 135 9.30 5.24 -11.04
CA SER A 135 8.81 6.36 -10.21
C SER A 135 8.24 5.95 -8.85
N ASP A 136 7.74 4.70 -8.71
CA ASP A 136 7.34 4.19 -7.40
C ASP A 136 8.53 4.11 -6.45
N ALA A 137 9.65 3.58 -6.93
CA ALA A 137 10.88 3.50 -6.14
C ALA A 137 11.42 4.91 -5.84
N ASP A 138 11.50 5.77 -6.85
CA ASP A 138 12.08 7.10 -6.71
C ASP A 138 11.29 7.97 -5.74
N LEU A 139 9.95 7.89 -5.76
CA LEU A 139 9.07 8.53 -4.79
C LEU A 139 9.32 8.05 -3.36
N TRP A 140 9.46 6.73 -3.16
CA TRP A 140 9.74 6.17 -1.84
C TRP A 140 11.16 6.50 -1.36
N ILE A 141 12.18 6.57 -2.24
CA ILE A 141 13.54 7.02 -1.88
C ILE A 141 13.50 8.48 -1.43
N ALA A 142 12.91 9.38 -2.26
CA ALA A 142 12.79 10.79 -1.92
C ALA A 142 12.03 11.01 -0.60
N TYR A 143 10.92 10.31 -0.43
CA TYR A 143 10.12 10.36 0.79
C TYR A 143 10.92 9.87 2.00
N SER A 144 11.58 8.71 1.90
CA SER A 144 12.37 8.13 3.00
C SER A 144 13.52 9.03 3.41
N LEU A 145 14.21 9.66 2.45
CA LEU A 145 15.27 10.66 2.71
C LEU A 145 14.73 11.87 3.48
N LEU A 146 13.59 12.42 3.08
CA LEU A 146 12.97 13.57 3.76
C LEU A 146 12.50 13.21 5.17
N GLN A 147 11.91 12.01 5.36
CA GLN A 147 11.49 11.56 6.69
C GLN A 147 12.71 11.24 7.58
N ALA A 148 13.75 10.61 7.04
CA ALA A 148 15.01 10.37 7.74
C ALA A 148 15.69 11.69 8.18
N GLY A 149 15.71 12.66 7.27
CA GLY A 149 16.24 13.99 7.56
C GLY A 149 15.50 14.69 8.70
N ARG A 150 14.18 14.54 8.76
CA ARG A 150 13.34 15.08 9.82
C ARG A 150 13.52 14.34 11.14
N GLU A 151 13.41 13.00 11.14
CA GLU A 151 13.41 12.18 12.34
C GLU A 151 14.80 12.13 13.00
N TRP A 152 15.87 12.07 12.21
CA TRP A 152 17.24 12.03 12.71
C TRP A 152 17.94 13.38 12.73
N HIS A 153 17.23 14.48 12.37
CA HIS A 153 17.78 15.84 12.27
C HIS A 153 19.01 15.92 11.34
N GLU A 154 18.98 15.15 10.24
CA GLU A 154 20.11 15.04 9.30
C GLU A 154 19.84 15.86 8.04
N ARG A 155 20.53 17.02 7.94
CA ARG A 155 20.33 17.97 6.83
C ARG A 155 20.76 17.42 5.47
N SER A 156 21.74 16.53 5.43
CA SER A 156 22.21 15.88 4.21
C SER A 156 21.11 15.07 3.55
N TYR A 157 20.36 14.26 4.32
CA TYR A 157 19.22 13.51 3.82
C TYR A 157 18.12 14.43 3.31
N THR A 158 17.80 15.50 4.06
CA THR A 158 16.81 16.47 3.61
C THR A 158 17.21 17.11 2.27
N ALA A 159 18.46 17.51 2.12
CA ALA A 159 18.97 18.12 0.89
C ALA A 159 18.90 17.14 -0.28
N LEU A 160 19.36 15.90 -0.09
CA LEU A 160 19.35 14.88 -1.11
C LEU A 160 17.92 14.53 -1.55
N GLY A 161 17.00 14.30 -0.60
CA GLY A 161 15.59 14.04 -0.88
C GLY A 161 14.90 15.19 -1.61
N THR A 162 15.25 16.45 -1.29
CA THR A 162 14.74 17.65 -1.97
C THR A 162 15.17 17.69 -3.44
N LEU A 163 16.41 17.36 -3.72
CA LEU A 163 16.97 17.38 -5.08
C LEU A 163 16.43 16.22 -5.92
N LEU A 164 16.34 15.03 -5.33
CA LEU A 164 15.72 13.88 -6.00
C LEU A 164 14.25 14.16 -6.32
N ALA A 165 13.46 14.67 -5.36
CA ALA A 165 12.06 15.03 -5.60
C ALA A 165 11.91 16.06 -6.73
N LYS A 166 12.81 17.04 -6.83
CA LYS A 166 12.84 17.99 -7.94
C LYS A 166 13.11 17.30 -9.29
N ARG A 167 13.98 16.30 -9.31
CA ARG A 167 14.28 15.53 -10.53
C ARG A 167 13.10 14.67 -10.96
N ILE A 168 12.40 14.02 -10.03
CA ILE A 168 11.15 13.30 -10.29
C ILE A 168 10.13 14.22 -10.97
N LEU A 169 9.93 15.44 -10.45
CA LEU A 169 9.05 16.44 -11.08
C LEU A 169 9.44 16.77 -12.52
N GLN A 170 10.73 16.74 -12.84
CA GLN A 170 11.25 17.10 -14.16
C GLN A 170 11.16 15.95 -15.18
N GLN A 171 11.28 14.69 -14.72
CA GLN A 171 11.48 13.55 -15.62
C GLN A 171 10.35 12.53 -15.59
N GLU A 172 9.61 12.42 -14.47
CA GLU A 172 8.60 11.38 -14.26
C GLU A 172 7.18 11.94 -14.08
N THR A 173 6.94 13.15 -14.53
CA THR A 173 5.61 13.76 -14.45
C THR A 173 5.17 14.34 -15.78
N ALA A 174 3.86 14.31 -16.01
CA ALA A 174 3.21 14.98 -17.13
C ALA A 174 1.87 15.56 -16.70
N SER A 175 1.41 16.62 -17.40
CA SER A 175 0.04 17.12 -17.25
C SER A 175 -0.83 16.47 -18.31
N LEU A 176 -1.67 15.52 -17.89
CA LEU A 176 -2.56 14.78 -18.78
C LEU A 176 -3.87 15.57 -18.96
N PRO A 177 -4.24 15.90 -20.22
CA PRO A 177 -5.48 16.66 -20.48
C PRO A 177 -6.71 15.92 -19.89
N GLY A 178 -7.50 16.60 -19.05
CA GLY A 178 -8.69 16.03 -18.41
C GLY A 178 -8.44 15.24 -17.11
N LEU A 179 -7.22 14.76 -16.87
CA LEU A 179 -6.83 14.13 -15.61
C LEU A 179 -6.07 15.12 -14.70
N GLY A 180 -5.12 15.84 -15.25
CA GLY A 180 -4.26 16.78 -14.53
C GLY A 180 -2.82 16.30 -14.37
N PRO A 181 -2.03 16.93 -13.49
CA PRO A 181 -0.66 16.53 -13.18
C PRO A 181 -0.60 15.08 -12.66
N SER A 182 0.17 14.26 -13.31
CA SER A 182 0.23 12.81 -13.06
C SER A 182 1.68 12.33 -13.00
N ILE A 183 1.93 11.33 -12.16
CA ILE A 183 3.18 10.60 -12.11
C ILE A 183 3.16 9.57 -13.26
N LEU A 184 4.19 9.60 -14.09
CA LEU A 184 4.45 8.57 -15.09
C LEU A 184 5.25 7.44 -14.45
N PRO A 185 5.09 6.18 -14.88
CA PRO A 185 5.83 5.07 -14.30
C PRO A 185 7.35 5.17 -14.46
N ALA A 186 7.81 5.83 -15.54
CA ALA A 186 9.21 6.13 -15.82
C ALA A 186 9.29 7.24 -16.90
N PRO A 187 10.48 7.79 -17.15
CA PRO A 187 10.70 8.79 -18.20
C PRO A 187 10.37 8.31 -19.61
N THR A 188 10.53 7.01 -19.89
CA THR A 188 10.35 6.44 -21.24
C THR A 188 9.49 5.19 -21.22
N GLY A 189 8.79 4.91 -22.35
CA GLY A 189 8.05 3.66 -22.55
C GLY A 189 6.60 3.65 -22.08
N PHE A 190 6.10 4.73 -21.47
CA PHE A 190 4.76 4.76 -20.88
C PHE A 190 3.80 5.78 -21.55
N GLN A 191 4.19 6.30 -22.69
CA GLN A 191 3.36 7.11 -23.58
C GLN A 191 3.42 6.50 -24.98
N PRO A 192 2.54 5.50 -25.30
CA PRO A 192 2.58 4.79 -26.57
C PRO A 192 2.21 5.68 -27.76
N ASP A 193 1.42 6.73 -27.56
CA ASP A 193 1.08 7.75 -28.53
C ASP A 193 0.85 9.12 -27.86
N PRO A 194 0.70 10.23 -28.60
CA PRO A 194 0.60 11.59 -28.03
C PRO A 194 -0.60 11.80 -27.08
N HIS A 195 -1.62 10.94 -27.12
CA HIS A 195 -2.87 11.09 -26.38
C HIS A 195 -3.14 9.94 -25.40
N THR A 196 -2.24 8.95 -25.32
CA THR A 196 -2.40 7.78 -24.47
C THR A 196 -1.22 7.63 -23.51
N TRP A 197 -1.51 7.40 -22.24
CA TRP A 197 -0.52 7.12 -21.19
C TRP A 197 -0.87 5.82 -20.49
N ARG A 198 0.12 4.97 -20.32
CA ARG A 198 0.05 3.75 -19.53
C ARG A 198 0.44 4.07 -18.08
N LEU A 199 -0.47 3.87 -17.13
CA LEU A 199 -0.32 4.29 -15.73
C LEU A 199 -0.45 3.10 -14.78
N ASN A 200 0.08 3.28 -13.56
CA ASN A 200 -0.01 2.29 -12.50
C ASN A 200 -0.47 2.94 -11.19
N ALA A 201 -1.64 2.56 -10.69
CA ALA A 201 -2.21 3.13 -9.48
C ALA A 201 -1.36 2.84 -8.22
N SER A 202 -0.62 1.73 -8.18
CA SER A 202 0.24 1.39 -7.05
C SER A 202 1.47 2.31 -6.92
N TYR A 203 1.81 3.05 -7.98
CA TYR A 203 2.94 3.98 -8.01
C TYR A 203 2.62 5.34 -7.37
N THR A 204 1.36 5.58 -6.99
CA THR A 204 0.90 6.88 -6.49
C THR A 204 0.27 6.79 -5.10
N PRO A 205 0.97 6.27 -4.07
CA PRO A 205 0.45 6.24 -2.72
C PRO A 205 0.19 7.66 -2.20
N LEU A 206 -1.07 7.98 -1.86
CA LEU A 206 -1.49 9.34 -1.51
C LEU A 206 -0.70 9.91 -0.34
N GLN A 207 -0.42 9.09 0.69
CA GLN A 207 0.35 9.50 1.86
C GLN A 207 1.79 9.92 1.51
N VAL A 208 2.40 9.29 0.50
CA VAL A 208 3.74 9.67 0.03
C VAL A 208 3.68 11.00 -0.72
N LEU A 209 2.72 11.16 -1.63
CA LEU A 209 2.53 12.42 -2.37
C LEU A 209 2.21 13.60 -1.43
N GLN A 210 1.38 13.37 -0.41
CA GLN A 210 1.08 14.37 0.62
C GLN A 210 2.31 14.69 1.47
N GLY A 211 3.09 13.68 1.83
CA GLY A 211 4.32 13.85 2.61
C GLY A 211 5.40 14.64 1.84
N LEU A 212 5.53 14.41 0.54
CA LEU A 212 6.40 15.23 -0.33
C LEU A 212 5.90 16.68 -0.40
N ALA A 213 4.59 16.90 -0.56
CA ALA A 213 4.00 18.22 -0.59
C ALA A 213 4.19 19.00 0.73
N THR A 214 4.19 18.31 1.85
CA THR A 214 4.39 18.89 3.19
C THR A 214 5.86 19.19 3.45
N ALA A 215 6.76 18.28 3.11
CA ALA A 215 8.19 18.43 3.33
C ALA A 215 8.83 19.45 2.38
N LEU A 216 8.22 19.73 1.22
CA LEU A 216 8.77 20.54 0.15
C LEU A 216 7.88 21.75 -0.20
N PRO A 217 7.69 22.72 0.72
CA PRO A 217 6.82 23.87 0.49
C PRO A 217 7.27 24.73 -0.69
N ASP A 218 8.58 24.73 -1.01
CA ASP A 218 9.18 25.48 -2.12
C ASP A 218 9.01 24.76 -3.49
N GLN A 219 8.42 23.56 -3.49
CA GLN A 219 8.03 22.81 -4.69
C GLN A 219 6.51 22.59 -4.70
N PRO A 220 5.71 23.66 -4.92
CA PRO A 220 4.25 23.63 -4.74
C PRO A 220 3.52 22.66 -5.70
N GLN A 221 4.20 22.19 -6.76
CA GLN A 221 3.68 21.19 -7.70
C GLN A 221 3.24 19.91 -7.00
N TRP A 222 3.94 19.49 -5.94
CA TRP A 222 3.59 18.27 -5.18
C TRP A 222 2.16 18.30 -4.64
N LYS A 223 1.60 19.48 -4.34
CA LYS A 223 0.22 19.65 -3.87
C LYS A 223 -0.84 19.32 -4.93
N THR A 224 -0.45 19.24 -6.19
CA THR A 224 -1.39 19.03 -7.31
C THR A 224 -1.60 17.57 -7.67
N PHE A 225 -0.73 16.64 -7.25
CA PHE A 225 -0.79 15.23 -7.61
C PHE A 225 -1.84 14.40 -6.86
N PRO A 226 -2.18 14.65 -5.57
CA PRO A 226 -3.09 13.78 -4.83
C PRO A 226 -4.48 13.63 -5.46
N ALA A 227 -5.02 14.68 -6.06
CA ALA A 227 -6.36 14.62 -6.66
C ALA A 227 -6.41 13.78 -7.95
N PRO A 228 -5.53 13.93 -8.95
CA PRO A 228 -5.41 13.01 -10.09
C PRO A 228 -5.06 11.58 -9.67
N ALA A 229 -4.18 11.39 -8.68
CA ALA A 229 -3.84 10.07 -8.15
C ALA A 229 -5.06 9.37 -7.55
N LEU A 230 -5.88 10.07 -6.78
CA LEU A 230 -7.13 9.50 -6.25
C LEU A 230 -8.08 9.06 -7.36
N ARG A 231 -8.16 9.80 -8.47
CA ARG A 231 -8.93 9.41 -9.66
C ARG A 231 -8.35 8.15 -10.30
N LEU A 232 -7.03 8.09 -10.52
CA LEU A 232 -6.32 6.94 -11.05
C LEU A 232 -6.55 5.68 -10.20
N ILE A 233 -6.58 5.82 -8.87
CA ILE A 233 -6.81 4.71 -7.94
C ILE A 233 -8.28 4.24 -7.97
N THR A 234 -9.26 5.14 -8.07
CA THR A 234 -10.67 4.80 -7.83
C THR A 234 -11.51 4.60 -9.07
N GLU A 235 -11.27 5.35 -10.16
CA GLU A 235 -12.11 5.30 -11.35
C GLU A 235 -11.96 3.95 -12.11
N PRO A 236 -10.74 3.40 -12.28
CA PRO A 236 -10.58 2.08 -12.92
C PRO A 236 -11.08 0.91 -12.07
N ALA A 237 -11.22 1.10 -10.76
CA ALA A 237 -11.63 0.06 -9.80
C ALA A 237 -13.16 -0.04 -9.63
N ALA A 238 -13.93 0.09 -10.70
CA ALA A 238 -15.40 0.17 -10.66
C ALA A 238 -16.08 -1.07 -10.02
N LYS A 239 -15.42 -2.22 -10.04
CA LYS A 239 -15.88 -3.46 -9.37
C LYS A 239 -15.25 -3.68 -7.99
N GLY A 240 -14.49 -2.70 -7.49
CA GLY A 240 -13.80 -2.78 -6.19
C GLY A 240 -12.46 -3.50 -6.23
N PHE A 241 -11.93 -3.75 -7.44
CA PHE A 241 -10.62 -4.35 -7.64
C PHE A 241 -9.76 -3.44 -8.51
N ALA A 242 -8.55 -3.13 -8.02
CA ALA A 242 -7.60 -2.30 -8.73
C ALA A 242 -6.92 -3.09 -9.86
N PRO A 243 -6.71 -2.52 -11.06
CA PRO A 243 -5.88 -3.13 -12.09
C PRO A 243 -4.39 -2.95 -11.79
N ASP A 244 -3.55 -3.85 -12.31
CA ASP A 244 -2.08 -3.70 -12.29
C ASP A 244 -1.64 -2.52 -13.13
N TRP A 245 -2.20 -2.40 -14.33
CA TRP A 245 -1.95 -1.33 -15.28
C TRP A 245 -3.25 -0.84 -15.90
N ILE A 246 -3.25 0.43 -16.30
CA ILE A 246 -4.40 1.07 -16.93
C ILE A 246 -3.91 2.08 -17.97
N GLU A 247 -4.63 2.22 -19.07
CA GLU A 247 -4.40 3.32 -20.01
C GLU A 247 -5.31 4.50 -19.68
N TYR A 248 -4.77 5.70 -19.86
CA TYR A 248 -5.53 6.94 -19.83
C TYR A 248 -5.45 7.59 -21.22
N HIS A 249 -6.60 7.90 -21.80
CA HIS A 249 -6.73 8.56 -23.09
C HIS A 249 -7.22 10.00 -22.89
N ALA A 250 -6.53 10.96 -23.49
CA ALA A 250 -7.02 12.32 -23.60
C ALA A 250 -7.75 12.49 -24.94
N THR A 251 -8.86 13.21 -24.96
CA THR A 251 -9.50 13.60 -26.23
C THR A 251 -8.59 14.56 -27.00
N ASP A 252 -8.37 14.27 -28.26
CA ASP A 252 -7.79 15.25 -29.18
C ASP A 252 -8.80 16.39 -29.38
N ARG A 253 -8.56 17.51 -28.74
CA ARG A 253 -9.41 18.72 -28.87
C ARG A 253 -9.29 19.39 -30.26
N THR A 254 -8.37 18.91 -31.11
CA THR A 254 -8.17 19.41 -32.49
C THR A 254 -8.89 18.57 -33.53
N ALA A 255 -9.33 17.36 -33.19
CA ALA A 255 -10.15 16.53 -34.06
C ALA A 255 -11.57 17.11 -34.15
N ALA A 256 -12.06 17.29 -35.38
CA ALA A 256 -13.38 17.87 -35.65
C ALA A 256 -14.55 17.05 -35.09
N GLU A 257 -14.39 15.73 -34.95
CA GLU A 257 -15.24 14.83 -34.15
C GLU A 257 -14.37 13.69 -33.61
N PRO A 258 -14.26 13.51 -32.28
CA PRO A 258 -13.62 12.32 -31.73
C PRO A 258 -14.46 11.09 -32.10
N ALA A 259 -13.82 10.02 -32.55
CA ALA A 259 -14.51 8.76 -32.75
C ALA A 259 -15.17 8.33 -31.41
N ALA A 260 -16.38 7.77 -31.47
CA ALA A 260 -17.19 7.48 -30.29
C ALA A 260 -16.53 6.49 -29.30
N ASP A 261 -15.47 5.82 -29.71
CA ASP A 261 -14.62 4.90 -28.93
C ASP A 261 -13.40 5.58 -28.29
N GLN A 262 -13.16 6.87 -28.54
CA GLN A 262 -12.05 7.67 -27.99
C GLN A 262 -12.51 8.73 -26.95
N ALA A 263 -13.50 8.40 -26.15
CA ALA A 263 -13.86 9.26 -25.01
C ALA A 263 -12.68 9.39 -24.04
N ALA A 264 -12.39 10.63 -23.59
CA ALA A 264 -11.37 10.85 -22.57
C ALA A 264 -11.67 10.01 -21.32
N GLY A 265 -10.67 9.32 -20.79
CA GLY A 265 -10.83 8.53 -19.58
C GLY A 265 -9.90 7.33 -19.51
N PHE A 266 -10.19 6.48 -18.56
CA PHE A 266 -9.45 5.26 -18.31
C PHE A 266 -10.01 4.11 -19.15
N SER A 267 -9.12 3.33 -19.74
CA SER A 267 -9.42 2.07 -20.42
C SER A 267 -8.48 0.98 -19.95
N ARG A 268 -8.84 -0.26 -20.21
CA ARG A 268 -7.97 -1.39 -19.86
C ARG A 268 -6.64 -1.32 -20.64
N ASP A 269 -5.58 -1.74 -19.98
CA ASP A 269 -4.22 -1.77 -20.53
C ASP A 269 -4.12 -2.73 -21.74
N ALA A 270 -3.47 -2.31 -22.81
CA ALA A 270 -3.30 -3.11 -24.02
C ALA A 270 -2.48 -4.40 -23.78
N VAL A 271 -1.57 -4.39 -22.78
CA VAL A 271 -0.65 -5.51 -22.52
C VAL A 271 -1.23 -6.49 -21.51
N THR A 272 -1.72 -5.99 -20.34
CA THR A 272 -2.20 -6.82 -19.23
C THR A 272 -3.72 -6.95 -19.18
N ALA A 273 -4.43 -6.29 -20.07
CA ALA A 273 -5.88 -6.20 -20.11
C ALA A 273 -6.44 -5.66 -18.78
N SER A 274 -7.39 -6.36 -18.17
CA SER A 274 -8.01 -5.98 -16.91
C SER A 274 -7.43 -6.74 -15.71
N ALA A 275 -6.16 -7.18 -15.79
CA ALA A 275 -5.58 -7.94 -14.68
C ALA A 275 -5.27 -7.04 -13.49
N GLY A 276 -5.71 -7.48 -12.30
CA GLY A 276 -5.26 -6.97 -11.01
C GLY A 276 -4.59 -8.10 -10.22
N SER A 277 -3.32 -7.93 -9.85
CA SER A 277 -2.51 -8.96 -9.23
C SER A 277 -1.36 -8.34 -8.40
N TYR A 278 -0.11 -8.56 -8.80
CA TYR A 278 1.09 -8.19 -8.02
C TYR A 278 1.33 -6.68 -7.90
N ASN A 279 0.94 -5.86 -8.88
CA ASN A 279 0.97 -4.41 -8.70
C ASN A 279 -0.24 -3.93 -7.90
N ALA A 280 -1.42 -4.40 -8.25
CA ALA A 280 -2.68 -4.00 -7.65
C ALA A 280 -2.76 -4.25 -6.15
N ILE A 281 -2.09 -5.29 -5.63
CA ILE A 281 -2.12 -5.61 -4.20
C ILE A 281 -1.61 -4.46 -3.33
N ARG A 282 -0.65 -3.68 -3.83
CA ARG A 282 -0.13 -2.51 -3.13
C ARG A 282 -1.16 -1.37 -3.05
N VAL A 283 -2.12 -1.30 -3.95
CA VAL A 283 -3.17 -0.28 -3.90
C VAL A 283 -4.04 -0.45 -2.64
N TYR A 284 -4.40 -1.69 -2.30
CA TYR A 284 -5.16 -1.97 -1.07
C TYR A 284 -4.33 -1.68 0.19
N LEU A 285 -3.04 -1.98 0.14
CA LEU A 285 -2.10 -1.68 1.21
C LEU A 285 -2.07 -0.16 1.47
N TRP A 286 -1.84 0.65 0.43
CA TRP A 286 -1.79 2.10 0.53
C TRP A 286 -3.12 2.70 0.97
N ALA A 287 -4.24 2.20 0.46
CA ALA A 287 -5.57 2.68 0.84
C ALA A 287 -5.87 2.45 2.33
N GLY A 288 -5.48 1.29 2.87
CA GLY A 288 -5.66 0.97 4.29
C GLY A 288 -4.78 1.81 5.21
N MET A 289 -3.59 2.21 4.74
CA MET A 289 -2.61 2.96 5.51
C MET A 289 -2.85 4.48 5.53
N LEU A 290 -3.84 4.98 4.78
CA LEU A 290 -4.15 6.40 4.77
C LEU A 290 -4.66 6.84 6.15
N ALA A 291 -4.26 8.04 6.62
CA ALA A 291 -4.64 8.57 7.92
C ALA A 291 -6.16 8.57 8.12
N SER A 292 -6.63 8.31 9.35
CA SER A 292 -8.07 8.20 9.65
C SER A 292 -8.85 9.49 9.36
N SER A 293 -8.19 10.64 9.45
CA SER A 293 -8.74 11.96 9.18
C SER A 293 -8.59 12.44 7.74
N ASP A 294 -7.97 11.62 6.86
CA ASP A 294 -7.77 12.00 5.46
C ASP A 294 -9.12 12.02 4.71
N PRO A 295 -9.42 13.10 3.96
CA PRO A 295 -10.70 13.23 3.24
C PRO A 295 -10.90 12.18 2.14
N ALA A 296 -9.83 11.61 1.57
CA ALA A 296 -9.93 10.57 0.55
C ALA A 296 -10.23 9.17 1.14
N ARG A 297 -9.98 8.97 2.44
CA ARG A 297 -10.10 7.67 3.10
C ARG A 297 -11.46 7.01 2.91
N ALA A 298 -12.55 7.73 3.19
CA ALA A 298 -13.89 7.17 3.08
C ALA A 298 -14.21 6.67 1.65
N ARG A 299 -13.75 7.41 0.63
CA ARG A 299 -13.89 7.00 -0.78
C ARG A 299 -13.09 5.74 -1.07
N LEU A 300 -11.82 5.65 -0.64
CA LEU A 300 -10.97 4.49 -0.86
C LEU A 300 -11.52 3.24 -0.17
N LEU A 301 -11.92 3.34 1.10
CA LEU A 301 -12.50 2.21 1.83
C LEU A 301 -13.79 1.71 1.19
N LYS A 302 -14.68 2.62 0.76
CA LYS A 302 -15.88 2.26 0.02
C LYS A 302 -15.55 1.58 -1.32
N THR A 303 -14.56 2.10 -2.06
CA THR A 303 -14.14 1.52 -3.34
C THR A 303 -13.64 0.10 -3.18
N PHE A 304 -12.84 -0.18 -2.13
CA PHE A 304 -12.18 -1.46 -1.94
C PHE A 304 -12.87 -2.40 -0.94
N GLN A 305 -14.07 -2.07 -0.45
CA GLN A 305 -14.89 -2.98 0.35
C GLN A 305 -15.07 -4.36 -0.31
N PRO A 306 -15.28 -4.49 -1.65
CA PRO A 306 -15.41 -5.80 -2.29
C PRO A 306 -14.19 -6.72 -2.13
N MET A 307 -12.96 -6.19 -1.98
CA MET A 307 -11.79 -7.01 -1.64
C MET A 307 -11.93 -7.62 -0.23
N ALA A 308 -12.38 -6.85 0.74
CA ALA A 308 -12.62 -7.36 2.09
C ALA A 308 -13.77 -8.38 2.13
N ASP A 309 -14.85 -8.16 1.37
CA ASP A 309 -15.97 -9.08 1.23
C ASP A 309 -15.52 -10.41 0.59
N PHE A 310 -14.67 -10.34 -0.44
CA PHE A 310 -14.07 -11.52 -1.05
C PHE A 310 -13.23 -12.32 -0.04
N ILE A 311 -12.37 -11.64 0.72
CA ILE A 311 -11.55 -12.28 1.77
C ILE A 311 -12.44 -12.91 2.83
N GLY A 312 -13.55 -12.27 3.22
CA GLY A 312 -14.53 -12.81 4.15
C GLY A 312 -15.18 -14.09 3.65
N ALA A 313 -15.45 -14.18 2.34
CA ALA A 313 -16.07 -15.33 1.71
C ALA A 313 -15.10 -16.49 1.42
N GLN A 314 -13.86 -16.18 1.03
CA GLN A 314 -12.88 -17.17 0.57
C GLN A 314 -11.80 -17.52 1.61
N GLY A 315 -11.58 -16.66 2.61
CA GLY A 315 -10.52 -16.83 3.62
C GLY A 315 -9.12 -16.31 3.18
N PHE A 316 -8.98 -15.82 1.95
CA PHE A 316 -7.72 -15.33 1.40
C PHE A 316 -7.95 -14.24 0.34
N PRO A 317 -7.00 -13.34 0.08
CA PRO A 317 -7.03 -12.47 -1.08
C PRO A 317 -6.72 -13.28 -2.36
N PRO A 318 -7.38 -12.97 -3.51
CA PRO A 318 -7.11 -13.67 -4.77
C PRO A 318 -5.70 -13.31 -5.28
N GLU A 319 -5.03 -14.26 -5.94
CA GLU A 319 -3.77 -13.97 -6.62
C GLU A 319 -3.98 -13.05 -7.83
N LYS A 320 -5.09 -13.26 -8.55
CA LYS A 320 -5.43 -12.50 -9.75
C LYS A 320 -6.93 -12.27 -9.87
N VAL A 321 -7.32 -11.08 -10.29
CA VAL A 321 -8.71 -10.69 -10.58
C VAL A 321 -8.78 -10.08 -11.98
N ASP A 322 -9.83 -10.39 -12.74
CA ASP A 322 -10.26 -9.58 -13.86
C ASP A 322 -11.08 -8.38 -13.31
N THR A 323 -10.52 -7.21 -13.30
CA THR A 323 -11.11 -6.02 -12.68
C THR A 323 -12.32 -5.47 -13.45
N ALA A 324 -12.49 -5.82 -14.73
CA ALA A 324 -13.65 -5.42 -15.52
C ALA A 324 -14.90 -6.19 -15.12
N THR A 325 -14.75 -7.47 -14.78
CA THR A 325 -15.86 -8.35 -14.38
C THR A 325 -15.97 -8.54 -12.86
N GLY A 326 -14.88 -8.40 -12.13
CA GLY A 326 -14.74 -8.75 -10.73
C GLY A 326 -14.51 -10.24 -10.48
N ASN A 327 -14.34 -11.04 -11.54
CA ASN A 327 -14.08 -12.47 -11.41
C ASN A 327 -12.62 -12.73 -11.00
N SER A 328 -12.43 -13.49 -9.94
CA SER A 328 -11.11 -13.95 -9.50
C SER A 328 -10.74 -15.27 -10.16
N GLY A 329 -9.44 -15.51 -10.30
CA GLY A 329 -8.90 -16.86 -10.51
C GLY A 329 -9.14 -17.76 -9.28
N SER A 330 -8.83 -19.05 -9.43
CA SER A 330 -8.94 -20.04 -8.35
C SER A 330 -7.80 -19.98 -7.32
N ASN A 331 -6.71 -19.30 -7.65
CA ASN A 331 -5.51 -19.29 -6.83
C ASN A 331 -5.63 -18.26 -5.69
N ALA A 332 -5.28 -18.71 -4.50
CA ALA A 332 -5.04 -17.81 -3.37
C ALA A 332 -3.75 -17.02 -3.59
N GLY A 333 -3.77 -15.74 -3.27
CA GLY A 333 -2.55 -14.92 -3.25
C GLY A 333 -1.52 -15.45 -2.24
N PRO A 334 -0.21 -15.21 -2.47
CA PRO A 334 0.85 -15.60 -1.54
C PRO A 334 0.69 -14.91 -0.17
N TYR A 335 1.47 -15.33 0.84
CA TYR A 335 1.37 -14.77 2.19
C TYR A 335 1.56 -13.25 2.24
N GLY A 336 2.39 -12.69 1.38
CA GLY A 336 2.56 -11.24 1.25
C GLY A 336 1.25 -10.52 0.89
N PHE A 337 0.36 -11.15 0.10
CA PHE A 337 -0.95 -10.55 -0.21
C PHE A 337 -1.85 -10.50 1.03
N SER A 338 -1.84 -11.55 1.88
CA SER A 338 -2.53 -11.53 3.16
C SER A 338 -1.99 -10.43 4.08
N ALA A 339 -0.68 -10.20 4.09
CA ALA A 339 -0.08 -9.11 4.85
C ALA A 339 -0.49 -7.73 4.28
N ALA A 340 -0.47 -7.57 2.96
CA ALA A 340 -0.80 -6.30 2.30
C ALA A 340 -2.25 -5.83 2.55
N VAL A 341 -3.18 -6.73 2.81
CA VAL A 341 -4.58 -6.37 3.09
C VAL A 341 -4.86 -6.08 4.57
N LEU A 342 -3.92 -6.35 5.48
CA LEU A 342 -4.11 -6.07 6.92
C LEU A 342 -4.50 -4.62 7.20
N PRO A 343 -3.82 -3.60 6.64
CA PRO A 343 -4.20 -2.22 6.87
C PRO A 343 -5.60 -1.86 6.36
N LEU A 344 -6.03 -2.45 5.23
CA LEU A 344 -7.38 -2.24 4.70
C LEU A 344 -8.43 -2.85 5.63
N LEU A 345 -8.22 -4.07 6.12
CA LEU A 345 -9.13 -4.76 7.04
C LEU A 345 -9.21 -4.03 8.38
N ASP A 346 -8.07 -3.55 8.92
CA ASP A 346 -8.03 -2.70 10.12
C ASP A 346 -8.83 -1.40 9.90
N ALA A 347 -8.63 -0.77 8.74
CA ALA A 347 -9.31 0.47 8.38
C ALA A 347 -10.83 0.31 8.23
N LEU A 348 -11.28 -0.87 7.82
CA LEU A 348 -12.69 -1.27 7.70
C LEU A 348 -13.27 -1.81 9.02
N ASN A 349 -12.50 -1.82 10.12
CA ASN A 349 -12.86 -2.38 11.43
C ASN A 349 -13.21 -3.88 11.37
N GLN A 350 -12.56 -4.64 10.49
CA GLN A 350 -12.77 -6.07 10.31
C GLN A 350 -11.70 -6.90 11.05
N ALA A 351 -11.57 -6.69 12.35
CA ALA A 351 -10.52 -7.27 13.19
C ALA A 351 -10.44 -8.81 13.10
N ALA A 352 -11.57 -9.52 13.03
CA ALA A 352 -11.57 -10.96 12.89
C ALA A 352 -10.93 -11.42 11.56
N LEU A 353 -11.22 -10.74 10.46
CA LEU A 353 -10.58 -11.05 9.16
C LEU A 353 -9.10 -10.67 9.17
N ALA A 354 -8.72 -9.55 9.77
CA ALA A 354 -7.31 -9.16 9.90
C ALA A 354 -6.52 -10.23 10.69
N ASN A 355 -7.05 -10.70 11.82
CA ASN A 355 -6.43 -11.78 12.60
C ASN A 355 -6.30 -13.10 11.79
N ASN A 356 -7.31 -13.46 11.01
CA ASN A 356 -7.24 -14.63 10.14
C ASN A 356 -6.16 -14.49 9.07
N GLN A 357 -6.04 -13.30 8.46
CA GLN A 357 -4.99 -13.05 7.49
C GLN A 357 -3.60 -13.04 8.12
N LEU A 358 -3.44 -12.48 9.33
CA LEU A 358 -2.19 -12.53 10.07
C LEU A 358 -1.78 -13.98 10.41
N ALA A 359 -2.73 -14.81 10.85
CA ALA A 359 -2.49 -16.24 11.07
C ALA A 359 -2.04 -16.94 9.77
N ARG A 360 -2.67 -16.62 8.64
CA ARG A 360 -2.29 -17.14 7.32
C ARG A 360 -0.87 -16.68 6.90
N VAL A 361 -0.50 -15.43 7.19
CA VAL A 361 0.88 -14.94 6.98
C VAL A 361 1.87 -15.81 7.74
N ASN A 362 1.67 -15.99 9.05
CA ASN A 362 2.59 -16.72 9.91
C ASN A 362 2.72 -18.20 9.51
N ASP A 363 1.60 -18.83 9.14
CA ASP A 363 1.58 -20.24 8.69
C ASP A 363 2.34 -20.39 7.36
N LEU A 364 1.98 -19.65 6.33
CA LEU A 364 2.57 -19.81 5.01
C LEU A 364 4.03 -19.34 4.94
N GLU A 365 4.39 -18.26 5.63
CA GLU A 365 5.77 -17.76 5.68
C GLU A 365 6.74 -18.82 6.21
N SER A 366 6.33 -19.61 7.20
CA SER A 366 7.17 -20.64 7.81
C SER A 366 7.52 -21.81 6.88
N HIS A 367 6.76 -21.99 5.78
CA HIS A 367 6.89 -23.10 4.84
C HIS A 367 7.24 -22.65 3.42
N ALA A 368 7.12 -21.35 3.11
CA ALA A 368 7.39 -20.83 1.78
C ALA A 368 8.89 -20.68 1.51
N PRO A 369 9.33 -20.85 0.25
CA PRO A 369 10.67 -20.45 -0.15
C PRO A 369 10.83 -18.94 0.03
N PRO A 370 12.07 -18.46 0.23
CA PRO A 370 12.34 -17.02 0.29
C PRO A 370 11.76 -16.30 -0.93
N ALA A 371 10.98 -15.25 -0.70
CA ALA A 371 10.34 -14.47 -1.74
C ALA A 371 10.36 -12.98 -1.33
N TYR A 372 11.27 -12.22 -1.95
CA TYR A 372 11.49 -10.80 -1.67
C TYR A 372 10.17 -10.01 -1.64
N PHE A 373 9.34 -10.11 -2.69
CA PHE A 373 8.12 -9.33 -2.79
C PHE A 373 7.12 -9.64 -1.66
N SER A 374 6.97 -10.92 -1.30
CA SER A 374 6.11 -11.28 -0.16
C SER A 374 6.66 -10.75 1.16
N GLN A 375 7.99 -10.70 1.34
CA GLN A 375 8.59 -10.18 2.57
C GLN A 375 8.43 -8.67 2.71
N VAL A 376 8.60 -7.88 1.66
CA VAL A 376 8.37 -6.43 1.75
C VAL A 376 6.90 -6.11 2.03
N LEU A 377 5.95 -6.82 1.40
CA LEU A 377 4.53 -6.69 1.72
C LEU A 377 4.22 -7.08 3.17
N THR A 378 4.91 -8.11 3.69
CA THR A 378 4.78 -8.54 5.08
C THR A 378 5.29 -7.47 6.04
N LEU A 379 6.45 -6.86 5.77
CA LEU A 379 6.96 -5.77 6.59
C LEU A 379 6.00 -4.57 6.60
N PHE A 380 5.48 -4.16 5.45
CA PHE A 380 4.50 -3.08 5.39
C PHE A 380 3.23 -3.42 6.19
N GLY A 381 2.59 -4.54 5.87
CA GLY A 381 1.28 -4.87 6.42
C GLY A 381 1.33 -5.18 7.92
N THR A 382 2.27 -6.03 8.37
CA THR A 382 2.41 -6.36 9.80
C THR A 382 2.96 -5.20 10.59
N GLY A 383 3.93 -4.44 10.06
CA GLY A 383 4.44 -3.24 10.72
C GLY A 383 3.36 -2.20 10.98
N TRP A 384 2.44 -2.02 10.02
CA TRP A 384 1.25 -1.20 10.24
C TRP A 384 0.33 -1.80 11.31
N HIS A 385 -0.02 -3.07 11.19
CA HIS A 385 -0.92 -3.77 12.11
C HIS A 385 -0.38 -3.73 13.56
N GLU A 386 0.93 -3.93 13.73
CA GLU A 386 1.67 -3.85 15.00
C GLU A 386 1.90 -2.40 15.49
N ALA A 387 1.40 -1.40 14.80
CA ALA A 387 1.60 0.01 15.12
C ALA A 387 3.08 0.49 15.15
N ARG A 388 3.98 -0.16 14.39
CA ARG A 388 5.38 0.29 14.26
C ARG A 388 5.50 1.67 13.63
N TYR A 389 4.53 2.04 12.83
CA TYR A 389 4.43 3.37 12.19
C TYR A 389 2.99 3.72 11.84
N ARG A 390 2.76 4.99 11.61
CA ARG A 390 1.52 5.56 11.06
C ARG A 390 1.90 6.71 10.12
N PHE A 391 0.97 7.09 9.25
CA PHE A 391 1.03 8.34 8.51
C PHE A 391 0.07 9.36 9.13
N ALA A 392 0.52 10.61 9.28
CA ALA A 392 -0.35 11.72 9.62
C ALA A 392 -1.18 12.14 8.38
N THR A 393 -2.20 12.98 8.56
CA THR A 393 -3.05 13.48 7.47
C THR A 393 -2.27 14.27 6.41
N ASP A 394 -1.18 14.89 6.81
CA ASP A 394 -0.27 15.61 5.92
C ASP A 394 0.76 14.69 5.23
N GLY A 395 0.64 13.37 5.38
CA GLY A 395 1.56 12.38 4.83
C GLY A 395 2.87 12.23 5.60
N SER A 396 3.09 12.94 6.71
CA SER A 396 4.29 12.77 7.53
C SER A 396 4.33 11.38 8.17
N LEU A 397 5.48 10.72 8.13
CA LEU A 397 5.71 9.45 8.82
C LEU A 397 5.71 9.68 10.35
N ARG A 398 5.14 8.77 11.08
CA ARG A 398 5.11 8.73 12.54
C ARG A 398 5.63 7.36 13.01
N PRO A 399 6.95 7.16 13.08
CA PRO A 399 7.50 5.93 13.63
C PRO A 399 7.18 5.83 15.13
N ALA A 400 6.90 4.63 15.62
CA ALA A 400 6.57 4.44 17.04
C ALA A 400 7.71 4.87 17.97
N TRP A 401 8.96 4.63 17.58
CA TRP A 401 10.13 4.99 18.37
C TRP A 401 10.26 6.51 18.60
N SER A 402 9.82 7.34 17.64
CA SER A 402 9.91 8.81 17.78
C SER A 402 8.74 9.41 18.56
N THR A 403 7.64 8.68 18.71
CA THR A 403 6.42 9.20 19.36
C THR A 403 6.11 8.51 20.69
N ALA A 404 6.21 7.17 20.75
CA ALA A 404 5.83 6.39 21.93
C ALA A 404 7.02 6.09 22.87
N CYS A 405 8.24 5.99 22.30
CA CYS A 405 9.41 5.51 23.04
C CYS A 405 10.23 6.64 23.70
N SER A 406 10.03 7.87 23.28
CA SER A 406 10.74 9.03 23.85
C SER A 406 10.39 9.33 25.32
N TYR A 407 9.30 8.77 25.84
CA TYR A 407 8.88 8.94 27.24
C TYR A 407 9.52 7.94 28.22
N SER A 408 10.26 6.93 27.74
CA SER A 408 10.84 5.87 28.58
C SER A 408 12.30 6.12 29.00
N LEU A 409 12.87 7.26 28.63
CA LEU A 409 14.28 7.62 28.91
C LEU A 409 14.45 8.70 30.01
N HIS A 410 13.42 8.89 30.89
CA HIS A 410 13.53 9.79 32.06
C HIS A 410 13.30 9.06 33.35
#